data_0de05545de8f5d2c0ed9ff1150e323c1
#
_entry.id   0de05545de8f5d2c0ed9ff1150e323c1
#
_cell.length_a   1.000
_cell.length_b   1.000
_cell.length_c   1.000
_cell.angle_alpha   90.00
_cell.angle_beta   90.00
_cell.angle_gamma   90.00
#
_symmetry.space_group_name_H-M   'P 1'
#
loop_
_entity.id
_entity.type
_entity.pdbx_description
1 polymer ?
#
loop_
_entity_poly.entity_id
_entity_poly.type
_entity_poly.pdbx_seq_one_letter_code
_entity_poly.pdbx_strand_id
1 'polypeptide(L)'
;MPAQSSPQQLPPPPQSHTQSPQTPGQAIATITPPKIVKKRTRKFIWHQSDQYGKIKHNWKKPRGIDSKVQRRFKCQILMPNIGYGNNKRTKHMLLSYFWKFLVHNVKELEVLLTCSKSYCDEITHNVFSKNCKAIRESKVAQLAIRVTTPNARLCSEGNG
;
A
#
# COMPACT_ATOMS: atom_id res chain seq x y z
N MET A 1 -76.49 -29.09 -26.11
CA MET A 1 -75.53 -29.03 -24.97
C MET A 1 -74.76 -27.69 -25.10
N PRO A 2 -75.05 -26.65 -24.24
CA PRO A 2 -74.37 -25.38 -24.31
C PRO A 2 -73.05 -25.45 -23.56
N ALA A 3 -72.03 -24.84 -24.16
CA ALA A 3 -70.68 -24.71 -23.63
C ALA A 3 -70.63 -23.76 -22.43
N GLN A 4 -70.02 -24.20 -21.34
CA GLN A 4 -69.79 -23.38 -20.15
C GLN A 4 -68.61 -22.44 -20.38
N SER A 5 -68.88 -21.16 -20.29
CA SER A 5 -67.85 -20.10 -20.29
C SER A 5 -67.18 -19.99 -18.92
N SER A 6 -65.86 -20.15 -18.88
CA SER A 6 -65.02 -19.96 -17.70
C SER A 6 -64.98 -18.45 -17.27
N PRO A 7 -64.98 -18.15 -15.98
CA PRO A 7 -64.90 -16.76 -15.51
C PRO A 7 -63.46 -16.20 -15.72
N GLN A 8 -63.37 -15.05 -16.40
CA GLN A 8 -62.15 -14.27 -16.56
C GLN A 8 -61.78 -13.65 -15.20
N GLN A 9 -60.56 -14.00 -14.71
CA GLN A 9 -59.96 -13.35 -13.56
C GLN A 9 -59.48 -11.95 -13.93
N LEU A 10 -59.94 -10.97 -13.17
CA LEU A 10 -59.42 -9.59 -13.24
C LEU A 10 -57.95 -9.51 -12.86
N PRO A 11 -57.15 -8.65 -13.52
CA PRO A 11 -55.74 -8.44 -13.12
C PRO A 11 -55.69 -7.76 -11.75
N PRO A 12 -54.66 -8.07 -10.94
CA PRO A 12 -54.47 -7.46 -9.63
C PRO A 12 -54.16 -5.97 -9.75
N PRO A 13 -54.55 -5.15 -8.75
CA PRO A 13 -54.31 -3.71 -8.77
C PRO A 13 -52.83 -3.40 -8.70
N PRO A 14 -52.37 -2.28 -9.28
CA PRO A 14 -50.94 -1.90 -9.25
C PRO A 14 -50.49 -1.65 -7.81
N GLN A 15 -49.49 -2.39 -7.38
CA GLN A 15 -48.85 -2.18 -6.08
C GLN A 15 -48.14 -0.83 -6.10
N SER A 16 -48.59 0.08 -5.25
CA SER A 16 -47.92 1.34 -4.98
C SER A 16 -46.57 1.07 -4.28
N HIS A 17 -45.50 1.12 -5.03
CA HIS A 17 -44.14 1.16 -4.46
C HIS A 17 -43.97 2.49 -3.74
N THR A 18 -44.22 2.50 -2.45
CA THR A 18 -43.82 3.60 -1.56
C THR A 18 -42.28 3.59 -1.53
N GLN A 19 -41.68 4.35 -2.40
CA GLN A 19 -40.22 4.63 -2.30
C GLN A 19 -40.01 5.50 -1.06
N SER A 20 -39.39 4.91 -0.04
CA SER A 20 -38.82 5.67 1.07
C SER A 20 -37.85 6.71 0.51
N PRO A 21 -37.81 7.95 1.06
CA PRO A 21 -36.89 8.98 0.61
C PRO A 21 -35.46 8.46 0.83
N GLN A 22 -34.78 8.11 -0.24
CA GLN A 22 -33.33 7.86 -0.21
C GLN A 22 -32.67 9.21 0.08
N THR A 23 -32.19 9.37 1.30
CA THR A 23 -31.20 10.36 1.65
C THR A 23 -30.08 10.25 0.62
N PRO A 24 -29.61 11.34 -0.02
CA PRO A 24 -28.49 11.29 -0.92
C PRO A 24 -27.23 10.99 -0.07
N GLY A 25 -27.06 9.74 0.30
CA GLY A 25 -25.79 9.23 0.79
C GLY A 25 -24.79 9.48 -0.32
N GLN A 26 -23.87 10.41 -0.09
CA GLN A 26 -22.74 10.63 -0.93
C GLN A 26 -22.12 9.26 -1.18
N ALA A 27 -22.26 8.77 -2.39
CA ALA A 27 -21.53 7.60 -2.84
C ALA A 27 -20.05 7.97 -2.72
N ILE A 28 -19.43 7.55 -1.60
CA ILE A 28 -17.99 7.57 -1.44
C ILE A 28 -17.50 6.68 -2.58
N ALA A 29 -17.04 7.31 -3.65
CA ALA A 29 -16.41 6.61 -4.73
C ALA A 29 -15.33 5.74 -4.08
N THR A 30 -15.56 4.45 -3.99
CA THR A 30 -14.60 3.47 -3.52
C THR A 30 -13.50 3.44 -4.57
N ILE A 31 -12.50 4.31 -4.36
CA ILE A 31 -11.32 4.35 -5.20
C ILE A 31 -10.63 3.00 -4.99
N THR A 32 -10.86 2.09 -5.92
CA THR A 32 -10.15 0.80 -5.91
C THR A 32 -8.66 1.10 -5.98
N PRO A 33 -7.88 0.65 -4.99
CA PRO A 33 -6.46 0.96 -4.97
C PRO A 33 -5.78 0.35 -6.20
N PRO A 34 -4.84 1.06 -6.84
CA PRO A 34 -4.16 0.57 -8.04
C PRO A 34 -3.32 -0.66 -7.70
N LYS A 35 -3.41 -1.71 -8.51
CA LYS A 35 -2.63 -2.94 -8.34
C LYS A 35 -1.12 -2.63 -8.28
N ILE A 36 -0.46 -3.06 -7.21
CA ILE A 36 0.99 -2.89 -7.03
C ILE A 36 1.72 -3.97 -7.82
N VAL A 37 2.40 -3.58 -8.91
CA VAL A 37 3.20 -4.47 -9.74
C VAL A 37 4.67 -4.13 -9.57
N LYS A 38 5.47 -5.09 -9.12
CA LYS A 38 6.94 -4.98 -9.04
C LYS A 38 7.52 -5.65 -10.28
N LYS A 39 8.04 -4.88 -11.23
CA LYS A 39 8.64 -5.41 -12.47
C LYS A 39 9.88 -6.26 -12.21
N ARG A 40 10.65 -5.91 -11.17
CA ARG A 40 11.83 -6.66 -10.76
C ARG A 40 11.96 -6.66 -9.24
N THR A 41 12.12 -7.83 -8.66
CA THR A 41 12.29 -8.03 -7.21
C THR A 41 13.76 -8.24 -6.81
N ARG A 42 14.57 -8.83 -7.70
CA ARG A 42 16.00 -9.05 -7.44
C ARG A 42 16.80 -7.76 -7.65
N LYS A 43 17.74 -7.48 -6.75
CA LYS A 43 18.67 -6.36 -6.90
C LYS A 43 19.59 -6.57 -8.11
N PHE A 44 19.99 -5.47 -8.73
CA PHE A 44 21.07 -5.50 -9.70
C PHE A 44 22.42 -5.61 -8.96
N ILE A 45 23.22 -6.58 -9.33
CA ILE A 45 24.52 -6.87 -8.71
C ILE A 45 25.63 -6.64 -9.70
N TRP A 46 26.84 -6.35 -9.20
CA TRP A 46 28.02 -6.24 -10.05
C TRP A 46 28.37 -7.59 -10.65
N HIS A 47 28.83 -7.61 -11.89
CA HIS A 47 29.28 -8.82 -12.58
C HIS A 47 30.37 -9.55 -11.76
N GLN A 48 30.22 -10.86 -11.62
CA GLN A 48 31.11 -11.76 -10.84
C GLN A 48 31.14 -11.50 -9.32
N SER A 49 30.27 -10.69 -8.77
CA SER A 49 30.19 -10.46 -7.32
C SER A 49 29.71 -11.67 -6.51
N ASP A 50 29.12 -12.65 -7.17
CA ASP A 50 28.72 -13.95 -6.62
C ASP A 50 29.87 -14.94 -6.56
N GLN A 51 30.89 -14.80 -7.41
CA GLN A 51 32.04 -15.70 -7.49
C GLN A 51 33.23 -15.26 -6.62
N TYR A 52 33.45 -13.95 -6.50
CA TYR A 52 34.62 -13.40 -5.81
C TYR A 52 34.27 -12.69 -4.53
N GLY A 53 34.79 -13.14 -3.38
CA GLY A 53 34.56 -12.49 -2.08
C GLY A 53 35.09 -11.06 -1.98
N LYS A 54 36.08 -10.68 -2.78
CA LYS A 54 36.66 -9.33 -2.83
C LYS A 54 35.76 -8.29 -3.52
N ILE A 55 34.75 -8.74 -4.28
CA ILE A 55 33.86 -7.86 -5.05
C ILE A 55 32.57 -7.63 -4.27
N LYS A 56 32.26 -6.38 -3.95
CA LYS A 56 30.99 -6.01 -3.29
C LYS A 56 29.82 -6.16 -4.26
N HIS A 57 28.65 -6.55 -3.74
CA HIS A 57 27.44 -6.76 -4.54
C HIS A 57 26.83 -5.47 -5.13
N ASN A 58 27.28 -4.31 -4.72
CA ASN A 58 26.75 -3.04 -5.20
C ASN A 58 26.88 -2.92 -6.72
N TRP A 59 25.79 -2.52 -7.38
CA TRP A 59 25.81 -2.34 -8.83
C TRP A 59 26.85 -1.31 -9.27
N LYS A 60 27.69 -1.71 -10.22
CA LYS A 60 28.56 -0.81 -11.00
C LYS A 60 28.40 -1.12 -12.47
N LYS A 61 28.24 -0.09 -13.30
CA LYS A 61 28.14 -0.25 -14.75
C LYS A 61 29.50 -0.71 -15.31
N PRO A 62 29.54 -1.86 -16.02
CA PRO A 62 30.77 -2.33 -16.64
C PRO A 62 31.21 -1.37 -17.74
N ARG A 63 32.49 -0.99 -17.72
CA ARG A 63 33.09 -0.04 -18.68
C ARG A 63 34.24 -0.63 -19.51
N GLY A 64 34.70 -1.84 -19.19
CA GLY A 64 35.77 -2.50 -19.92
C GLY A 64 35.38 -2.82 -21.35
N ILE A 65 36.23 -2.53 -22.31
CA ILE A 65 35.99 -2.75 -23.76
C ILE A 65 35.71 -4.22 -24.09
N ASP A 66 36.38 -5.15 -23.42
CA ASP A 66 36.19 -6.60 -23.62
C ASP A 66 35.14 -7.24 -22.74
N SER A 67 34.45 -6.43 -21.94
CA SER A 67 33.39 -6.95 -21.06
C SER A 67 32.18 -7.41 -21.85
N LYS A 68 31.88 -8.70 -21.80
CA LYS A 68 30.68 -9.30 -22.43
C LYS A 68 29.40 -8.69 -21.91
N VAL A 69 29.35 -8.28 -20.65
CA VAL A 69 28.18 -7.59 -20.04
C VAL A 69 28.04 -6.20 -20.61
N GLN A 70 29.12 -5.44 -20.75
CA GLN A 70 29.11 -4.11 -21.34
C GLN A 70 28.58 -4.15 -22.79
N ARG A 71 28.98 -5.16 -23.56
CA ARG A 71 28.51 -5.39 -24.93
C ARG A 71 27.13 -6.05 -25.04
N ARG A 72 26.49 -6.37 -23.91
CA ARG A 72 25.14 -6.97 -23.84
C ARG A 72 25.02 -8.31 -24.59
N PHE A 73 25.98 -9.20 -24.46
CA PHE A 73 25.89 -10.54 -24.99
C PHE A 73 24.76 -11.33 -24.32
N LYS A 74 24.19 -12.32 -25.03
CA LYS A 74 23.20 -13.24 -24.49
C LYS A 74 23.70 -13.96 -23.23
N CYS A 75 22.79 -14.37 -22.34
CA CYS A 75 23.09 -15.12 -21.11
C CYS A 75 23.97 -14.36 -20.08
N GLN A 76 24.10 -13.05 -20.20
CA GLN A 76 24.81 -12.24 -19.23
C GLN A 76 23.81 -11.61 -18.21
N ILE A 77 24.36 -11.07 -17.10
CA ILE A 77 23.56 -10.37 -16.09
C ILE A 77 22.85 -9.17 -16.72
N LEU A 78 21.67 -8.89 -16.20
CA LEU A 78 20.84 -7.78 -16.66
C LEU A 78 21.37 -6.45 -16.09
N MET A 79 21.43 -5.44 -16.94
CA MET A 79 21.79 -4.08 -16.56
C MET A 79 20.53 -3.24 -16.23
N PRO A 80 20.59 -2.33 -15.25
CA PRO A 80 19.50 -1.39 -15.00
C PRO A 80 19.19 -0.57 -16.24
N ASN A 81 17.90 -0.46 -16.55
CA ASN A 81 17.38 0.44 -17.57
C ASN A 81 16.03 1.03 -17.13
N ILE A 82 15.54 2.01 -17.86
CA ILE A 82 14.28 2.71 -17.56
C ILE A 82 13.07 1.76 -17.53
N GLY A 83 13.07 0.72 -18.36
CA GLY A 83 11.98 -0.27 -18.43
C GLY A 83 11.73 -1.05 -17.13
N TYR A 84 12.73 -1.16 -16.24
CA TYR A 84 12.58 -1.79 -14.93
C TYR A 84 11.95 -0.88 -13.87
N GLY A 85 11.72 0.39 -14.15
CA GLY A 85 11.05 1.32 -13.24
C GLY A 85 9.61 0.91 -12.96
N ASN A 86 9.18 1.04 -11.71
CA ASN A 86 7.79 0.80 -11.32
C ASN A 86 6.90 2.00 -11.66
N ASN A 87 5.58 1.77 -11.68
CA ASN A 87 4.61 2.84 -11.91
C ASN A 87 4.77 3.94 -10.85
N LYS A 88 4.81 5.20 -11.29
CA LYS A 88 4.96 6.38 -10.43
C LYS A 88 3.89 6.46 -9.34
N ARG A 89 2.65 6.07 -9.64
CA ARG A 89 1.53 6.10 -8.69
C ARG A 89 1.63 5.06 -7.57
N THR A 90 2.30 3.93 -7.82
CA THR A 90 2.46 2.85 -6.84
C THR A 90 3.87 2.76 -6.26
N LYS A 91 4.76 3.69 -6.67
CA LYS A 91 6.13 3.73 -6.16
C LYS A 91 6.13 4.07 -4.67
N HIS A 92 6.92 3.31 -3.87
CA HIS A 92 7.00 3.44 -2.40
C HIS A 92 5.71 3.13 -1.62
N MET A 93 4.66 2.65 -2.27
CA MET A 93 3.44 2.23 -1.61
C MET A 93 3.66 0.90 -0.87
N LEU A 94 3.16 0.80 0.35
CA LEU A 94 3.14 -0.43 1.14
C LEU A 94 2.07 -1.41 0.61
N LEU A 95 2.12 -2.66 1.04
CA LEU A 95 1.08 -3.66 0.72
C LEU A 95 -0.30 -3.27 1.26
N SER A 96 -0.33 -2.44 2.29
CA SER A 96 -1.57 -1.86 2.85
C SER A 96 -2.14 -0.71 2.01
N TYR A 97 -1.53 -0.41 0.86
CA TYR A 97 -1.87 0.72 -0.03
C TYR A 97 -1.65 2.12 0.54
N PHE A 98 -0.95 2.24 1.68
CA PHE A 98 -0.54 3.51 2.25
C PHE A 98 0.92 3.80 1.92
N TRP A 99 1.26 5.09 1.87
CA TRP A 99 2.65 5.55 1.92
C TRP A 99 3.06 5.74 3.37
N LYS A 100 4.29 5.39 3.71
CA LYS A 100 4.80 5.58 5.06
C LYS A 100 5.32 7.01 5.27
N PHE A 101 5.02 7.57 6.42
CA PHE A 101 5.57 8.80 6.92
C PHE A 101 6.34 8.53 8.22
N LEU A 102 7.61 8.93 8.28
CA LEU A 102 8.46 8.72 9.45
C LEU A 102 8.22 9.83 10.46
N VAL A 103 7.81 9.45 11.68
CA VAL A 103 7.51 10.39 12.78
C VAL A 103 8.58 10.30 13.84
N HIS A 104 9.16 11.44 14.18
CA HIS A 104 10.15 11.60 15.26
C HIS A 104 9.52 12.28 16.48
N ASN A 105 8.56 13.17 16.29
CA ASN A 105 7.94 14.00 17.32
C ASN A 105 6.41 13.99 17.23
N VAL A 106 5.76 14.26 18.35
CA VAL A 106 4.29 14.36 18.42
C VAL A 106 3.74 15.44 17.48
N LYS A 107 4.47 16.56 17.31
CA LYS A 107 4.06 17.65 16.43
C LYS A 107 3.99 17.26 14.94
N GLU A 108 4.80 16.31 14.51
CA GLU A 108 4.82 15.84 13.12
C GLU A 108 3.55 15.07 12.76
N LEU A 109 2.85 14.51 13.74
CA LEU A 109 1.56 13.84 13.51
C LEU A 109 0.47 14.81 13.05
N GLU A 110 0.56 16.07 13.42
CA GLU A 110 -0.44 17.08 13.03
C GLU A 110 -0.45 17.28 11.51
N VAL A 111 0.69 17.10 10.86
CA VAL A 111 0.80 17.15 9.39
C VAL A 111 0.02 16.02 8.73
N LEU A 112 -0.04 14.85 9.37
CA LEU A 112 -0.76 13.68 8.84
C LEU A 112 -2.28 13.82 8.88
N LEU A 113 -2.83 14.75 9.64
CA LEU A 113 -4.28 14.96 9.74
C LEU A 113 -4.93 15.21 8.38
N THR A 114 -4.28 15.99 7.53
CA THR A 114 -4.79 16.31 6.19
C THR A 114 -4.66 15.15 5.21
N CYS A 115 -3.70 14.24 5.45
CA CYS A 115 -3.30 13.17 4.53
C CYS A 115 -3.56 11.75 5.08
N SER A 116 -4.32 11.60 6.16
CA SER A 116 -4.57 10.33 6.87
C SER A 116 -5.13 9.21 5.99
N LYS A 117 -5.83 9.55 4.90
CA LYS A 117 -6.37 8.57 3.94
C LYS A 117 -5.29 7.92 3.05
N SER A 118 -4.15 8.56 2.90
CA SER A 118 -3.09 8.11 1.96
C SER A 118 -1.81 7.68 2.67
N TYR A 119 -1.54 8.22 3.84
CA TYR A 119 -0.31 7.98 4.59
C TYR A 119 -0.59 7.24 5.90
N CYS A 120 0.34 6.38 6.28
CA CYS A 120 0.39 5.75 7.59
C CYS A 120 1.64 6.21 8.34
N ASP A 121 1.54 6.27 9.65
CA ASP A 121 2.63 6.61 10.54
C ASP A 121 3.59 5.43 10.73
N GLU A 122 4.89 5.70 10.70
CA GLU A 122 5.95 4.78 11.13
C GLU A 122 6.83 5.50 12.14
N ILE A 123 6.73 5.12 13.41
CA ILE A 123 7.56 5.70 14.47
C ILE A 123 9.01 5.26 14.27
N THR A 124 9.94 6.22 14.27
CA THR A 124 11.36 5.94 14.09
C THR A 124 11.93 5.17 15.29
N HIS A 125 12.87 4.26 15.02
CA HIS A 125 13.48 3.41 16.05
C HIS A 125 14.36 4.17 17.06
N ASN A 126 14.77 5.40 16.75
CA ASN A 126 15.60 6.25 17.61
C ASN A 126 14.81 7.06 18.64
N VAL A 127 13.48 7.02 18.59
CA VAL A 127 12.62 7.77 19.49
C VAL A 127 12.61 7.12 20.88
N PHE A 128 12.68 7.92 21.95
CA PHE A 128 12.57 7.45 23.32
C PHE A 128 11.22 6.78 23.58
N SER A 129 11.20 5.74 24.41
CA SER A 129 9.99 4.98 24.76
C SER A 129 8.84 5.85 25.29
N LYS A 130 9.16 6.87 26.11
CA LYS A 130 8.18 7.87 26.60
C LYS A 130 7.48 8.59 25.44
N ASN A 131 8.25 9.05 24.45
CA ASN A 131 7.69 9.73 23.28
C ASN A 131 6.93 8.75 22.38
N CYS A 132 7.40 7.50 22.24
CA CYS A 132 6.66 6.47 21.50
C CYS A 132 5.29 6.22 22.12
N LYS A 133 5.19 6.12 23.47
CA LYS A 133 3.91 6.00 24.17
C LYS A 133 3.03 7.22 23.92
N ALA A 134 3.56 8.43 24.06
CA ALA A 134 2.82 9.66 23.81
C ALA A 134 2.30 9.77 22.36
N ILE A 135 3.09 9.39 21.36
CA ILE A 135 2.68 9.38 19.96
C ILE A 135 1.54 8.38 19.77
N ARG A 136 1.68 7.15 20.28
CA ARG A 136 0.73 6.07 20.07
C ARG A 136 -0.59 6.29 20.83
N GLU A 137 -0.52 6.56 22.13
CA GLU A 137 -1.70 6.58 23.01
C GLU A 137 -2.49 7.88 22.92
N SER A 138 -1.79 9.02 22.92
CA SER A 138 -2.46 10.32 22.99
C SER A 138 -2.87 10.88 21.64
N LYS A 139 -2.08 10.67 20.61
CA LYS A 139 -2.32 11.32 19.32
C LYS A 139 -2.85 10.38 18.24
N VAL A 140 -2.27 9.21 18.07
CA VAL A 140 -2.70 8.28 17.04
C VAL A 140 -4.11 7.76 17.30
N ALA A 141 -4.42 7.40 18.54
CA ALA A 141 -5.76 6.94 18.91
C ALA A 141 -6.82 8.04 18.75
N GLN A 142 -6.48 9.30 19.11
CA GLN A 142 -7.39 10.44 18.95
C GLN A 142 -7.63 10.83 17.50
N LEU A 143 -6.61 10.72 16.66
CA LEU A 143 -6.64 11.17 15.27
C LEU A 143 -7.02 10.07 14.27
N ALA A 144 -7.26 8.84 14.74
CA ALA A 144 -7.56 7.67 13.90
C ALA A 144 -6.54 7.43 12.77
N ILE A 145 -5.26 7.78 13.01
CA ILE A 145 -4.17 7.57 12.07
C ILE A 145 -3.69 6.12 12.16
N ARG A 146 -3.44 5.48 11.02
CA ARG A 146 -2.92 4.12 10.98
C ARG A 146 -1.43 4.09 11.29
N VAL A 147 -1.02 3.30 12.29
CA VAL A 147 0.39 3.07 12.63
C VAL A 147 0.88 1.76 12.06
N THR A 148 2.06 1.75 11.47
CA THR A 148 2.70 0.55 10.91
C THR A 148 3.36 -0.30 12.00
N THR A 149 3.98 0.35 12.99
CA THR A 149 4.74 -0.32 14.08
C THR A 149 4.19 0.02 15.46
N PRO A 150 2.97 -0.44 15.82
CA PRO A 150 2.32 0.01 17.06
C PRO A 150 3.01 -0.50 18.34
N ASN A 151 3.66 -1.65 18.29
CA ASN A 151 4.22 -2.32 19.49
C ASN A 151 5.76 -2.29 19.56
N ALA A 152 6.43 -1.51 18.69
CA ALA A 152 7.88 -1.43 18.72
C ALA A 152 8.38 -0.86 20.06
N ARG A 153 9.29 -1.59 20.72
CA ARG A 153 9.93 -1.23 22.02
C ARG A 153 8.98 -1.03 23.20
N LEU A 154 7.76 -1.50 23.13
CA LEU A 154 6.87 -1.55 24.27
C LEU A 154 7.03 -2.93 24.92
N CYS A 155 7.79 -3.01 26.00
CA CYS A 155 7.73 -4.15 26.89
C CYS A 155 6.37 -4.12 27.60
N SER A 156 5.61 -5.22 27.52
CA SER A 156 4.59 -5.49 28.51
C SER A 156 5.34 -5.62 29.84
N GLU A 157 5.04 -4.76 30.80
CA GLU A 157 5.46 -5.01 32.18
C GLU A 157 4.80 -6.33 32.58
N GLY A 158 5.58 -7.41 32.61
CA GLY A 158 5.12 -8.69 33.10
C GLY A 158 4.73 -8.46 34.53
N ASN A 159 3.49 -8.74 34.91
CA ASN A 159 3.09 -8.84 36.28
C ASN A 159 3.97 -9.93 36.93
N GLY A 160 4.98 -9.47 37.68
CA GLY A 160 5.80 -10.34 38.53
C GLY A 160 4.99 -10.85 39.72
#